data_b3afa9c7157a0f9920200c23132e7562
#
_entry.id   b3afa9c7157a0f9920200c23132e7562
#
_cell.length_a   1.000
_cell.length_b   1.000
_cell.length_c   1.000
_cell.angle_alpha   90.00
_cell.angle_beta   90.00
_cell.angle_gamma   90.00
#
_symmetry.space_group_name_H-M   'P 1'
#
loop_
_entity.id
_entity.type
_entity.pdbx_description
1 polymer ?
#
loop_
_entity_poly.entity_id
_entity_poly.type
_entity_poly.pdbx_seq_one_letter_code
_entity_poly.pdbx_strand_id
1 'polypeptide(L)'
;MRAYGSDELARDVERKFTEQARPLVAQGVDVLIPGGGIPMLLFSRIRGHAVEGAPVINGIPIVVKAAETAVKLRRLCGLGVSRTSDFVKAPAHVIDEFMRHPKGL
;
A
#
# COMPACT_ATOMS: atom_id res chain seq x y z
N MET A 1 16.23 -7.30 3.14
CA MET A 1 15.29 -8.06 2.31
C MET A 1 15.38 -9.57 2.50
N ARG A 2 16.10 -10.01 3.52
CA ARG A 2 16.22 -11.44 3.82
C ARG A 2 14.89 -12.11 4.13
N ALA A 3 13.98 -11.41 4.82
CA ALA A 3 12.65 -11.95 5.13
C ALA A 3 11.83 -12.27 3.87
N TYR A 4 12.19 -11.71 2.77
CA TYR A 4 11.51 -11.92 1.49
C TYR A 4 11.99 -13.20 0.79
N GLY A 5 13.25 -13.58 0.99
CA GLY A 5 13.85 -14.75 0.38
C GLY A 5 13.89 -15.99 1.27
N SER A 6 13.46 -15.87 2.52
CA SER A 6 13.52 -16.96 3.50
C SER A 6 12.16 -17.15 4.16
N ASP A 7 11.62 -18.36 4.09
CA ASP A 7 10.35 -18.70 4.73
C ASP A 7 10.42 -18.60 6.26
N GLU A 8 11.57 -18.90 6.82
CA GLU A 8 11.78 -18.78 8.27
C GLU A 8 11.71 -17.35 8.73
N LEU A 9 12.39 -16.43 8.04
CA LEU A 9 12.35 -15.01 8.35
C LEU A 9 10.96 -14.42 8.11
N ALA A 10 10.27 -14.87 7.06
CA ALA A 10 8.90 -14.44 6.79
C ALA A 10 7.94 -14.83 7.93
N ARG A 11 8.06 -16.06 8.43
CA ARG A 11 7.28 -16.52 9.59
C ARG A 11 7.61 -15.75 10.87
N ASP A 12 8.87 -15.41 11.06
CA ASP A 12 9.30 -14.64 12.23
C ASP A 12 8.71 -13.24 12.20
N VAL A 13 8.72 -12.58 11.06
CA VAL A 13 8.08 -11.24 10.88
C VAL A 13 6.59 -11.32 11.10
N GLU A 14 5.92 -12.33 10.53
CA GLU A 14 4.49 -12.56 10.72
C GLU A 14 4.15 -12.78 12.20
N ARG A 15 4.93 -13.59 12.89
CA ARG A 15 4.76 -13.85 14.32
C ARG A 15 4.90 -12.58 15.15
N LYS A 16 5.93 -11.80 14.90
CA LYS A 16 6.17 -10.54 15.61
C LYS A 16 5.04 -9.54 15.36
N PHE A 17 4.59 -9.44 14.12
CA PHE A 17 3.46 -8.61 13.78
C PHE A 17 2.20 -9.03 14.57
N THR A 18 1.91 -10.31 14.59
CA THR A 18 0.75 -10.87 15.29
C THR A 18 0.83 -10.60 16.79
N GLU A 19 1.99 -10.81 17.40
CA GLU A 19 2.19 -10.54 18.83
C GLU A 19 1.96 -9.08 19.20
N GLN A 20 2.43 -8.16 18.35
CA GLN A 20 2.26 -6.72 18.57
C GLN A 20 0.81 -6.27 18.29
N ALA A 21 0.12 -6.94 17.41
CA ALA A 21 -1.24 -6.62 17.03
C ALA A 21 -2.29 -7.06 18.06
N ARG A 22 -2.05 -8.16 18.76
CA ARG A 22 -3.01 -8.71 19.74
C ARG A 22 -3.51 -7.71 20.77
N PRO A 23 -2.64 -6.96 21.46
CA PRO A 23 -3.12 -5.97 22.43
C PRO A 23 -3.92 -4.84 21.80
N LEU A 24 -3.65 -4.49 20.55
CA LEU A 24 -4.42 -3.48 19.83
C LEU A 24 -5.84 -3.99 19.53
N VAL A 25 -5.96 -5.23 19.09
CA VAL A 25 -7.27 -5.85 18.86
C VAL A 25 -8.05 -5.95 20.18
N ALA A 26 -7.39 -6.29 21.28
CA ALA A 26 -8.01 -6.32 22.59
C ALA A 26 -8.54 -4.95 23.04
N GLN A 27 -7.98 -3.87 22.52
CA GLN A 27 -8.45 -2.50 22.76
C GLN A 27 -9.59 -2.08 21.83
N GLY A 28 -10.06 -2.94 20.93
CA GLY A 28 -11.20 -2.67 20.07
C GLY A 28 -10.84 -2.26 18.65
N VAL A 29 -9.63 -2.52 18.20
CA VAL A 29 -9.25 -2.28 16.79
C VAL A 29 -9.93 -3.31 15.89
N ASP A 30 -10.62 -2.85 14.88
CA ASP A 30 -11.39 -3.71 13.97
C ASP A 30 -10.57 -4.20 12.77
N VAL A 31 -9.56 -3.44 12.36
CA VAL A 31 -8.77 -3.72 11.14
C VAL A 31 -7.30 -3.42 11.41
N LEU A 32 -6.42 -4.23 10.86
CA LEU A 32 -4.97 -4.04 10.97
C LEU A 32 -4.38 -3.77 9.59
N ILE A 33 -3.56 -2.74 9.50
CA ILE A 33 -2.90 -2.36 8.25
C ILE A 33 -1.39 -2.41 8.48
N PRO A 34 -0.67 -3.36 7.85
CA PRO A 34 0.78 -3.39 7.94
C PRO A 34 1.37 -2.14 7.28
N GLY A 35 2.06 -1.31 8.07
CA GLY A 35 2.73 -0.11 7.57
C GLY A 35 4.09 -0.44 6.98
N GLY A 36 4.48 0.30 5.92
CA GLY A 36 5.77 0.14 5.27
C GLY A 36 5.78 -0.89 4.15
N GLY A 37 6.74 -0.75 3.23
CA GLY A 37 6.79 -1.56 2.02
C GLY A 37 7.06 -3.04 2.27
N ILE A 38 7.98 -3.36 3.17
CA ILE A 38 8.35 -4.75 3.44
C ILE A 38 7.23 -5.54 4.10
N PRO A 39 6.58 -5.06 5.17
CA PRO A 39 5.43 -5.75 5.72
C PRO A 39 4.28 -5.89 4.71
N MET A 40 4.00 -4.87 3.92
CA MET A 40 2.97 -4.96 2.88
C MET A 40 3.26 -6.04 1.85
N LEU A 41 4.51 -6.13 1.39
CA LEU A 41 4.94 -7.17 0.45
C LEU A 41 4.83 -8.56 1.05
N LEU A 42 5.18 -8.71 2.31
CA LEU A 42 5.08 -9.99 3.00
C LEU A 42 3.63 -10.45 3.08
N PHE A 43 2.75 -9.58 3.57
CA PHE A 43 1.33 -9.91 3.72
C PHE A 43 0.59 -10.00 2.37
N SER A 44 1.16 -9.48 1.29
CA SER A 44 0.58 -9.65 -0.05
C SER A 44 0.54 -11.12 -0.50
N ARG A 45 1.38 -11.95 0.09
CA ARG A 45 1.48 -13.38 -0.20
C ARG A 45 0.51 -14.22 0.64
N ILE A 46 -0.12 -13.62 1.62
CA ILE A 46 -1.00 -14.29 2.57
C ILE A 46 -2.43 -13.80 2.36
N ARG A 47 -3.33 -14.73 2.03
CA ARG A 47 -4.75 -14.40 1.88
C ARG A 47 -5.50 -14.64 3.17
N GLY A 48 -6.36 -13.71 3.51
CA GLY A 48 -7.30 -13.88 4.62
C GLY A 48 -6.65 -13.96 5.99
N HIS A 49 -5.45 -13.40 6.16
CA HIS A 49 -4.81 -13.37 7.47
C HIS A 49 -5.60 -12.48 8.43
N ALA A 50 -5.77 -12.96 9.65
CA ALA A 50 -6.46 -12.22 10.70
C ALA A 50 -5.76 -12.44 12.04
N VAL A 51 -5.87 -11.47 12.93
CA VAL A 51 -5.38 -11.55 14.31
C VAL A 51 -6.58 -11.40 15.23
N GLU A 52 -6.89 -12.45 15.98
CA GLU A 52 -8.03 -12.46 16.90
C GLU A 52 -9.35 -11.97 16.23
N GLY A 53 -9.56 -12.37 14.99
CA GLY A 53 -10.73 -11.98 14.22
C GLY A 53 -10.63 -10.66 13.46
N ALA A 54 -9.67 -9.81 13.78
CA ALA A 54 -9.44 -8.56 13.04
C ALA A 54 -8.66 -8.85 11.75
N PRO A 55 -9.19 -8.53 10.56
CA PRO A 55 -8.49 -8.79 9.30
C PRO A 55 -7.24 -7.93 9.15
N VAL A 56 -6.21 -8.51 8.59
CA VAL A 56 -4.99 -7.81 8.19
C VAL A 56 -5.15 -7.41 6.73
N ILE A 57 -5.27 -6.12 6.47
CA ILE A 57 -5.52 -5.59 5.15
C ILE A 57 -4.21 -5.52 4.35
N ASN A 58 -4.21 -6.14 3.19
CA ASN A 58 -3.10 -6.01 2.26
C ASN A 58 -3.27 -4.72 1.45
N GLY A 59 -2.37 -3.76 1.65
CA GLY A 59 -2.43 -2.46 0.98
C GLY A 59 -2.13 -2.50 -0.51
N ILE A 60 -1.39 -3.50 -1.00
CA ILE A 60 -0.98 -3.56 -2.41
C ILE A 60 -2.19 -3.72 -3.34
N PRO A 61 -3.04 -4.74 -3.21
CA PRO A 61 -4.22 -4.85 -4.07
C PRO A 61 -5.20 -3.70 -3.87
N ILE A 62 -5.28 -3.11 -2.69
CA ILE A 62 -6.14 -1.96 -2.43
C ILE A 62 -5.67 -0.75 -3.24
N VAL A 63 -4.37 -0.46 -3.25
CA VAL A 63 -3.80 0.64 -4.06
C VAL A 63 -4.04 0.42 -5.55
N VAL A 64 -3.83 -0.80 -6.03
CA VAL A 64 -4.08 -1.15 -7.44
C VAL A 64 -5.55 -0.94 -7.80
N LYS A 65 -6.48 -1.41 -6.96
CA LYS A 65 -7.92 -1.23 -7.20
C LYS A 65 -8.33 0.24 -7.10
N ALA A 66 -7.75 1.00 -6.20
CA ALA A 66 -7.99 2.44 -6.11
C ALA A 66 -7.52 3.15 -7.39
N ALA A 67 -6.38 2.78 -7.93
CA ALA A 67 -5.88 3.33 -9.20
C ALA A 67 -6.80 2.99 -10.37
N GLU A 68 -7.26 1.75 -10.48
CA GLU A 68 -8.22 1.33 -11.50
C GLU A 68 -9.52 2.13 -11.40
N THR A 69 -10.03 2.31 -10.19
CA THR A 69 -11.23 3.10 -9.92
C THR A 69 -11.04 4.56 -10.33
N ALA A 70 -9.89 5.15 -9.99
CA ALA A 70 -9.59 6.52 -10.37
C ALA A 70 -9.58 6.72 -11.90
N VAL A 71 -9.00 5.77 -12.64
CA VAL A 71 -9.01 5.80 -14.12
C VAL A 71 -10.43 5.73 -14.66
N LYS A 72 -11.25 4.84 -14.13
CA LYS A 72 -12.66 4.70 -14.53
C LYS A 72 -13.46 5.96 -14.24
N LEU A 73 -13.30 6.57 -13.07
CA LEU A 73 -13.98 7.81 -12.70
C LEU A 73 -13.56 8.97 -13.59
N ARG A 74 -12.29 9.03 -13.98
CA ARG A 74 -11.83 10.04 -14.93
C ARG A 74 -12.52 9.90 -16.28
N ARG A 75 -12.66 8.68 -16.78
CA ARG A 75 -13.35 8.41 -18.05
C ARG A 75 -14.85 8.70 -17.99
N LEU A 76 -15.49 8.39 -16.86
CA LEU A 76 -16.93 8.53 -16.70
C LEU A 76 -17.36 9.99 -16.46
N CYS A 77 -16.63 10.73 -15.64
CA CYS A 77 -17.07 12.06 -15.18
C CYS A 77 -15.96 13.11 -15.13
N GLY A 78 -14.79 12.82 -15.65
CA GLY A 78 -13.67 13.76 -15.65
C GLY A 78 -13.03 13.99 -14.28
N LEU A 79 -13.35 13.18 -13.30
CA LEU A 79 -12.75 13.30 -11.97
C LEU A 79 -11.24 13.09 -12.05
N GLY A 80 -10.46 14.00 -11.51
CA GLY A 80 -9.01 13.94 -11.56
C GLY A 80 -8.38 14.63 -10.35
N VAL A 81 -7.09 14.93 -10.50
CA VAL A 81 -6.35 15.64 -9.45
C VAL A 81 -6.85 17.08 -9.30
N SER A 82 -6.49 17.71 -8.19
CA SER A 82 -6.83 19.09 -7.95
C SER A 82 -6.34 20.01 -9.09
N ARG A 83 -7.15 20.99 -9.45
CA ARG A 83 -6.76 21.98 -10.46
C ARG A 83 -5.85 23.07 -9.89
N THR A 84 -5.93 23.34 -8.61
CA THR A 84 -5.33 24.55 -8.03
C THR A 84 -4.58 24.33 -6.70
N SER A 85 -4.69 23.18 -6.09
CA SER A 85 -4.07 22.93 -4.79
C SER A 85 -2.89 21.94 -4.87
N ASP A 86 -2.42 21.46 -3.75
CA ASP A 86 -1.16 20.74 -3.60
C ASP A 86 -0.96 19.55 -4.55
N PHE A 87 -2.04 18.90 -4.96
CA PHE A 87 -1.95 17.76 -5.87
C PHE A 87 -2.29 18.12 -7.32
N VAL A 88 -2.12 19.40 -7.68
CA VAL A 88 -2.31 19.83 -9.06
C VAL A 88 -1.30 19.15 -9.99
N LYS A 89 -1.74 18.84 -11.21
CA LYS A 89 -0.85 18.27 -12.23
C LYS A 89 0.28 19.22 -12.55
N ALA A 90 1.49 18.70 -12.62
CA ALA A 90 2.66 19.48 -13.00
C ALA A 90 2.50 20.05 -14.42
N PRO A 91 3.03 21.26 -14.72
CA PRO A 91 3.02 21.81 -16.07
C PRO A 91 3.68 20.87 -17.09
N ALA A 92 3.17 20.87 -18.31
CA ALA A 92 3.67 19.95 -19.34
C ALA A 92 5.18 20.05 -19.58
N HIS A 93 5.73 21.27 -19.58
CA HIS A 93 7.17 21.47 -19.79
C HIS A 93 8.02 20.84 -18.68
N VAL A 94 7.53 20.82 -17.45
CA VAL A 94 8.24 20.18 -16.31
C VAL A 94 8.24 18.66 -16.48
N ILE A 95 7.11 18.10 -16.90
CA ILE A 95 6.99 16.66 -17.17
C ILE A 95 7.93 16.27 -18.33
N ASP A 96 7.94 17.03 -19.40
CA ASP A 96 8.80 16.80 -20.56
C ASP A 96 10.28 16.86 -20.18
N GLU A 97 10.67 17.85 -19.39
CA GLU A 97 12.04 18.00 -18.92
C GLU A 97 12.46 16.79 -18.07
N PHE A 98 11.60 16.39 -17.16
CA PHE A 98 11.83 15.22 -16.32
C PHE A 98 12.00 13.95 -17.13
N MET A 99 11.18 13.75 -18.17
CA MET A 99 11.23 12.57 -19.03
C MET A 99 12.45 12.56 -19.94
N ARG A 100 12.93 13.74 -20.38
CA ARG A 100 14.14 13.84 -21.21
C ARG A 100 15.41 13.61 -20.43
N HIS A 101 15.42 13.96 -19.17
CA HIS A 101 16.57 13.83 -18.30
C HIS A 101 16.23 12.88 -17.14
N PRO A 102 15.93 11.62 -17.44
CA PRO A 102 15.73 10.66 -16.36
C PRO A 102 17.01 10.66 -15.55
N LYS A 103 16.89 10.91 -14.28
CA LYS A 103 18.06 10.90 -13.40
C LYS A 103 18.72 9.55 -13.54
N GLY A 104 19.93 9.56 -13.99
CA GLY A 104 20.74 8.36 -14.08
C GLY A 104 21.01 7.84 -12.70
N LEU A 105 20.09 7.19 -12.26
CA LEU A 105 20.06 6.71 -10.91
C LEU A 105 21.08 5.64 -10.72
#